data_eaaab605042be2e27c1e4e0d01cf6a77
#
_entry.id   eaaab605042be2e27c1e4e0d01cf6a77
#
_cell.length_a   1.000
_cell.length_b   1.000
_cell.length_c   1.000
_cell.angle_alpha   90.00
_cell.angle_beta   90.00
_cell.angle_gamma   90.00
#
_symmetry.space_group_name_H-M   'P 1'
#
loop_
_entity.id
_entity.type
_entity.pdbx_description
1 polymer ?
#
loop_
_entity_poly.entity_id
_entity_poly.type
_entity_poly.pdbx_seq_one_letter_code
_entity_poly.pdbx_strand_id
1 'polypeptide(L)'
;NAAMKDELRAAFGNKIFDSEGEIVRSALAACAFSSPQNTALLDSITQPRLYEGCLRHIGDLGKSHEVVVLEMAILDGRDDFYRKADIVIAVTTSPEVRIARLMQSRGFSEEDARNRLANQVPEEQRLSIADVVFTNNGSIEEFEAQISLWWEHEIAPRLA
;
A
#
# COMPACT_ATOMS: atom_id res chain seq x y z
N ASN A 1 13.93 15.05 -1.55
CA ASN A 1 13.29 16.30 -1.13
C ASN A 1 13.96 16.80 0.16
N ALA A 2 14.68 17.96 0.06
CA ALA A 2 15.45 18.52 1.19
C ALA A 2 14.55 18.83 2.39
N ALA A 3 13.43 19.48 2.19
CA ALA A 3 12.50 19.84 3.28
C ALA A 3 12.02 18.62 4.09
N MET A 4 11.73 17.49 3.42
CA MET A 4 11.37 16.24 4.12
C MET A 4 12.53 15.71 4.97
N LYS A 5 13.78 15.78 4.46
CA LYS A 5 14.95 15.36 5.23
C LYS A 5 15.15 16.22 6.47
N ASP A 6 14.90 17.53 6.39
CA ASP A 6 15.02 18.45 7.52
C ASP A 6 13.95 18.17 8.58
N GLU A 7 12.71 17.93 8.18
CA GLU A 7 11.64 17.53 9.10
C GLU A 7 11.91 16.18 9.76
N LEU A 8 12.39 15.17 9.00
CA LEU A 8 12.77 13.88 9.56
C LEU A 8 13.97 14.00 10.54
N ARG A 9 14.92 14.91 10.25
CA ARG A 9 16.04 15.20 11.14
C ARG A 9 15.58 15.86 12.43
N ALA A 10 14.64 16.79 12.35
CA ALA A 10 14.04 17.42 13.51
C ALA A 10 13.25 16.42 14.38
N ALA A 11 12.54 15.48 13.74
CA ALA A 11 11.71 14.48 14.41
C ALA A 11 12.52 13.34 15.05
N PHE A 12 13.52 12.79 14.34
CA PHE A 12 14.21 11.55 14.72
C PHE A 12 15.70 11.72 15.00
N GLY A 13 16.25 12.93 14.79
CA GLY A 13 17.66 13.25 15.03
C GLY A 13 18.59 12.84 13.90
N ASN A 14 19.87 13.16 14.04
CA ASN A 14 20.89 12.87 13.03
C ASN A 14 21.21 11.38 12.88
N LYS A 15 20.89 10.55 13.86
CA LYS A 15 21.18 9.11 13.87
C LYS A 15 20.52 8.33 12.73
N ILE A 16 19.54 8.91 12.06
CA ILE A 16 18.86 8.31 10.91
C ILE A 16 19.52 8.66 9.56
N PHE A 17 20.63 9.41 9.57
CA PHE A 17 21.37 9.81 8.39
C PHE A 17 22.79 9.23 8.40
N ASP A 18 23.32 8.97 7.22
CA ASP A 18 24.73 8.64 7.03
C ASP A 18 25.63 9.90 6.96
N SER A 19 26.93 9.69 6.71
CA SER A 19 27.91 10.76 6.57
C SER A 19 27.69 11.67 5.37
N GLU A 20 26.94 11.22 4.38
CA GLU A 20 26.59 11.97 3.15
C GLU A 20 25.24 12.71 3.29
N GLY A 21 24.57 12.55 4.43
CA GLY A 21 23.25 13.15 4.72
C GLY A 21 22.09 12.42 4.02
N GLU A 22 22.29 11.15 3.64
CA GLU A 22 21.24 10.30 3.10
C GLU A 22 20.55 9.51 4.24
N ILE A 23 19.28 9.17 4.04
CA ILE A 23 18.48 8.46 5.05
C ILE A 23 18.89 6.99 5.09
N VAL A 24 19.34 6.53 6.23
CA VAL A 24 19.55 5.10 6.53
C VAL A 24 18.21 4.48 6.91
N ARG A 25 17.58 3.79 5.97
CA ARG A 25 16.21 3.26 6.13
C ARG A 25 16.04 2.36 7.36
N SER A 26 17.02 1.53 7.67
CA SER A 26 16.99 0.66 8.86
C SER A 26 17.02 1.47 10.17
N ALA A 27 17.82 2.53 10.22
CA ALA A 27 17.89 3.40 11.38
C ALA A 27 16.60 4.22 11.56
N LEU A 28 16.03 4.74 10.46
CA LEU A 28 14.74 5.41 10.49
C LEU A 28 13.63 4.44 10.94
N ALA A 29 13.59 3.23 10.41
CA ALA A 29 12.62 2.22 10.80
C ALA A 29 12.70 1.86 12.28
N ALA A 30 13.92 1.66 12.81
CA ALA A 30 14.15 1.38 14.23
C ALA A 30 13.64 2.51 15.15
N CYS A 31 13.75 3.77 14.71
CA CYS A 31 13.23 4.92 15.46
C CYS A 31 11.71 5.06 15.31
N ALA A 32 11.22 5.02 14.08
CA ALA A 32 9.82 5.30 13.76
C ALA A 32 8.88 4.22 14.30
N PHE A 33 9.27 2.95 14.24
CA PHE A 33 8.43 1.83 14.71
C PHE A 33 8.70 1.44 16.18
N SER A 34 9.42 2.27 16.94
CA SER A 34 9.65 2.05 18.35
C SER A 34 8.42 2.35 19.23
N SER A 35 7.49 3.14 18.74
CA SER A 35 6.21 3.45 19.40
C SER A 35 5.15 3.89 18.40
N PRO A 36 3.83 3.75 18.73
CA PRO A 36 2.74 4.27 17.91
C PRO A 36 2.85 5.77 17.62
N GLN A 37 3.34 6.56 18.60
CA GLN A 37 3.52 8.00 18.44
C GLN A 37 4.58 8.33 17.40
N ASN A 38 5.70 7.61 17.40
CA ASN A 38 6.77 7.78 16.42
C ASN A 38 6.32 7.34 15.02
N THR A 39 5.54 6.28 14.94
CA THR A 39 4.92 5.86 13.66
C THR A 39 4.01 6.95 13.12
N ALA A 40 3.11 7.49 13.95
CA ALA A 40 2.23 8.58 13.55
C ALA A 40 3.01 9.85 13.14
N LEU A 41 4.12 10.13 13.80
CA LEU A 41 4.99 11.25 13.44
C LEU A 41 5.66 11.04 12.08
N LEU A 42 6.20 9.83 11.81
CA LEU A 42 6.72 9.48 10.48
C LEU A 42 5.65 9.65 9.41
N ASP A 43 4.47 9.11 9.65
CA ASP A 43 3.35 9.17 8.72
C ASP A 43 2.92 10.62 8.44
N SER A 44 2.84 11.46 9.44
CA SER A 44 2.49 12.89 9.26
C SER A 44 3.49 13.66 8.39
N ILE A 45 4.76 13.26 8.39
CA ILE A 45 5.81 13.89 7.56
C ILE A 45 5.81 13.34 6.14
N THR A 46 5.62 12.02 5.99
CA THR A 46 5.87 11.33 4.71
C THR A 46 4.64 11.18 3.85
N GLN A 47 3.50 10.84 4.43
CA GLN A 47 2.30 10.49 3.69
C GLN A 47 1.70 11.64 2.86
N PRO A 48 1.60 12.89 3.34
CA PRO A 48 1.06 13.97 2.50
C PRO A 48 1.86 14.15 1.20
N ARG A 49 3.19 14.04 1.30
CA ARG A 49 4.08 14.15 0.13
C ARG A 49 4.00 12.96 -0.81
N LEU A 50 3.81 11.76 -0.24
CA LEU A 50 3.59 10.56 -1.02
C LEU A 50 2.32 10.69 -1.86
N TYR A 51 1.21 11.03 -1.23
CA TYR A 51 -0.07 11.18 -1.92
C TYR A 51 -0.06 12.28 -2.98
N GLU A 52 0.51 13.45 -2.64
CA GLU A 52 0.68 14.53 -3.61
C GLU A 52 1.55 14.10 -4.80
N GLY A 53 2.64 13.37 -4.52
CA GLY A 53 3.49 12.81 -5.54
C GLY A 53 2.78 11.79 -6.43
N CYS A 54 2.00 10.90 -5.85
CA CYS A 54 1.17 9.93 -6.58
C CYS A 54 0.14 10.64 -7.49
N LEU A 55 -0.61 11.60 -6.95
CA LEU A 55 -1.62 12.32 -7.74
C LEU A 55 -1.01 13.09 -8.91
N ARG A 56 0.14 13.72 -8.69
CA ARG A 56 0.87 14.40 -9.77
C ARG A 56 1.31 13.42 -10.85
N HIS A 57 1.88 12.30 -10.45
CA HIS A 57 2.35 11.29 -11.39
C HIS A 57 1.20 10.64 -12.18
N ILE A 58 0.08 10.34 -11.52
CA ILE A 58 -1.15 9.88 -12.17
C ILE A 58 -1.63 10.92 -13.18
N GLY A 59 -1.70 12.20 -12.79
CA GLY A 59 -2.12 13.27 -13.68
C GLY A 59 -1.20 13.46 -14.90
N ASP A 60 0.10 13.22 -14.75
CA ASP A 60 1.04 13.27 -15.86
C ASP A 60 0.89 12.07 -16.80
N LEU A 61 0.73 10.86 -16.26
CA LEU A 61 0.49 9.65 -17.06
C LEU A 61 -0.85 9.71 -17.80
N GLY A 62 -1.89 10.23 -17.16
CA GLY A 62 -3.25 10.38 -17.75
C GLY A 62 -3.31 11.31 -18.97
N LYS A 63 -2.28 12.12 -19.22
CA LYS A 63 -2.18 12.94 -20.45
C LYS A 63 -1.90 12.10 -21.71
N SER A 64 -1.37 10.91 -21.56
CA SER A 64 -0.92 10.04 -22.65
C SER A 64 -1.40 8.60 -22.56
N HIS A 65 -2.10 8.24 -21.48
CA HIS A 65 -2.61 6.89 -21.26
C HIS A 65 -4.08 6.95 -20.88
N GLU A 66 -4.88 6.11 -21.49
CA GLU A 66 -6.32 6.00 -21.21
C GLU A 66 -6.59 5.36 -19.85
N VAL A 67 -5.69 4.50 -19.39
CA VAL A 67 -5.77 3.85 -18.07
C VAL A 67 -4.46 4.00 -17.33
N VAL A 68 -4.55 4.42 -16.08
CA VAL A 68 -3.45 4.50 -15.13
C VAL A 68 -3.81 3.70 -13.89
N VAL A 69 -2.98 2.72 -13.55
CA VAL A 69 -3.18 1.89 -12.35
C VAL A 69 -2.19 2.32 -11.28
N LEU A 70 -2.70 2.66 -10.11
CA LEU A 70 -1.89 2.87 -8.91
C LEU A 70 -2.01 1.65 -7.99
N GLU A 71 -0.91 0.93 -7.79
CA GLU A 71 -0.85 -0.13 -6.79
C GLU A 71 -0.41 0.45 -5.45
N MET A 72 -1.16 0.15 -4.40
CA MET A 72 -0.81 0.48 -3.03
C MET A 72 -0.96 -0.74 -2.12
N ALA A 73 0.11 -1.05 -1.39
CA ALA A 73 0.16 -2.22 -0.50
C ALA A 73 -0.75 -2.07 0.74
N ILE A 74 -1.10 -0.84 1.11
CA ILE A 74 -1.84 -0.54 2.34
C ILE A 74 -2.99 0.41 1.99
N LEU A 75 -4.21 -0.01 2.33
CA LEU A 75 -5.38 0.85 2.39
C LEU A 75 -5.52 1.27 3.86
N ASP A 76 -5.18 2.51 4.17
CA ASP A 76 -5.06 3.02 5.54
C ASP A 76 -6.27 3.84 6.02
N GLY A 77 -7.40 3.71 5.32
CA GLY A 77 -8.64 4.42 5.67
C GLY A 77 -8.65 5.90 5.26
N ARG A 78 -7.75 6.31 4.34
CA ARG A 78 -7.76 7.67 3.77
C ARG A 78 -8.68 7.77 2.58
N ASP A 79 -9.94 7.71 2.84
CA ASP A 79 -11.01 7.70 1.84
C ASP A 79 -10.87 8.84 0.82
N ASP A 80 -10.49 10.04 1.25
CA ASP A 80 -10.33 11.20 0.38
C ASP A 80 -9.28 11.04 -0.72
N PHE A 81 -8.24 10.21 -0.47
CA PHE A 81 -7.25 9.92 -1.50
C PHE A 81 -7.77 8.87 -2.49
N TYR A 82 -8.31 7.77 -1.98
CA TYR A 82 -8.79 6.67 -2.82
C TYR A 82 -9.99 7.04 -3.66
N ARG A 83 -10.89 7.89 -3.14
CA ARG A 83 -12.05 8.43 -3.89
C ARG A 83 -11.69 9.32 -5.08
N LYS A 84 -10.41 9.62 -5.30
CA LYS A 84 -9.92 10.31 -6.52
C LYS A 84 -9.69 9.36 -7.68
N ALA A 85 -9.68 8.05 -7.45
CA ALA A 85 -9.69 7.04 -8.49
C ALA A 85 -11.12 6.86 -9.03
N ASP A 86 -11.24 6.56 -10.31
CA ASP A 86 -12.54 6.23 -10.92
C ASP A 86 -13.06 4.87 -10.43
N ILE A 87 -12.13 3.97 -10.09
CA ILE A 87 -12.44 2.64 -9.55
C ILE A 87 -11.37 2.26 -8.52
N VAL A 88 -11.82 1.87 -7.34
CA VAL A 88 -10.98 1.30 -6.28
C VAL A 88 -11.16 -0.21 -6.26
N ILE A 89 -10.08 -0.93 -6.49
CA ILE A 89 -10.06 -2.40 -6.48
C ILE A 89 -9.37 -2.89 -5.21
N ALA A 90 -10.02 -3.77 -4.47
CA ALA A 90 -9.39 -4.50 -3.39
C ALA A 90 -9.17 -5.97 -3.78
N VAL A 91 -7.99 -6.49 -3.43
CA VAL A 91 -7.70 -7.91 -3.54
C VAL A 91 -7.72 -8.51 -2.14
N THR A 92 -8.53 -9.54 -1.95
CA THR A 92 -8.65 -10.27 -0.70
C THR A 92 -8.23 -11.72 -0.85
N THR A 93 -7.88 -12.34 0.26
CA THR A 93 -7.50 -13.75 0.36
C THR A 93 -7.88 -14.23 1.75
N SER A 94 -8.44 -15.44 1.89
CA SER A 94 -8.82 -15.97 3.18
C SER A 94 -7.61 -16.05 4.15
N PRO A 95 -7.84 -15.89 5.46
CA PRO A 95 -6.77 -15.93 6.45
C PRO A 95 -5.92 -17.20 6.36
N GLU A 96 -6.55 -18.35 6.13
CA GLU A 96 -5.89 -19.65 6.04
C GLU A 96 -4.92 -19.71 4.85
N VAL A 97 -5.36 -19.23 3.68
CA VAL A 97 -4.52 -19.19 2.48
C VAL A 97 -3.37 -18.20 2.66
N ARG A 98 -3.61 -17.04 3.31
CA ARG A 98 -2.57 -16.04 3.60
C ARG A 98 -1.50 -16.62 4.54
N ILE A 99 -1.92 -17.31 5.61
CA ILE A 99 -1.01 -17.98 6.55
C ILE A 99 -0.17 -19.03 5.80
N ALA A 100 -0.82 -19.91 5.03
CA ALA A 100 -0.12 -20.94 4.26
C ALA A 100 0.92 -20.33 3.29
N ARG A 101 0.55 -19.26 2.57
CA ARG A 101 1.46 -18.54 1.67
C ARG A 101 2.64 -17.90 2.40
N LEU A 102 2.42 -17.28 3.57
CA LEU A 102 3.49 -16.70 4.38
C LEU A 102 4.47 -17.76 4.88
N MET A 103 3.96 -18.90 5.33
CA MET A 103 4.80 -20.03 5.76
C MET A 103 5.63 -20.59 4.60
N GLN A 104 4.99 -20.83 3.45
CA GLN A 104 5.63 -21.44 2.30
C GLN A 104 6.65 -20.51 1.62
N SER A 105 6.28 -19.24 1.39
CA SER A 105 7.09 -18.34 0.56
C SER A 105 8.14 -17.57 1.37
N ARG A 106 7.95 -17.38 2.67
CA ARG A 106 8.82 -16.58 3.53
C ARG A 106 9.35 -17.30 4.75
N GLY A 107 9.00 -18.57 4.95
CA GLY A 107 9.51 -19.39 6.06
C GLY A 107 9.03 -18.93 7.44
N PHE A 108 7.91 -18.19 7.53
CA PHE A 108 7.36 -17.80 8.82
C PHE A 108 6.80 -19.03 9.55
N SER A 109 6.88 -19.02 10.89
CA SER A 109 6.06 -19.91 11.69
C SER A 109 4.57 -19.57 11.55
N GLU A 110 3.71 -20.51 11.86
CA GLU A 110 2.25 -20.23 11.85
C GLU A 110 1.89 -19.14 12.84
N GLU A 111 2.51 -19.13 14.01
CA GLU A 111 2.32 -18.10 15.03
C GLU A 111 2.72 -16.71 14.52
N ASP A 112 3.89 -16.56 13.90
CA ASP A 112 4.35 -15.30 13.31
C ASP A 112 3.42 -14.82 12.20
N ALA A 113 2.95 -15.76 11.35
CA ALA A 113 2.01 -15.45 10.28
C ALA A 113 0.66 -14.94 10.84
N ARG A 114 0.12 -15.60 11.87
CA ARG A 114 -1.12 -15.17 12.54
C ARG A 114 -0.95 -13.80 13.21
N ASN A 115 0.15 -13.58 13.92
CA ASN A 115 0.45 -12.30 14.56
C ASN A 115 0.56 -11.16 13.53
N ARG A 116 1.14 -11.41 12.36
CA ARG A 116 1.21 -10.42 11.28
C ARG A 116 -0.18 -10.08 10.73
N LEU A 117 -1.04 -11.09 10.55
CA LEU A 117 -2.40 -10.85 10.09
C LEU A 117 -3.21 -10.05 11.11
N ALA A 118 -3.08 -10.37 12.40
CA ALA A 118 -3.80 -9.67 13.48
C ALA A 118 -3.43 -8.19 13.61
N ASN A 119 -2.22 -7.81 13.17
CA ASN A 119 -1.74 -6.43 13.19
C ASN A 119 -2.05 -5.63 11.90
N GLN A 120 -2.78 -6.22 10.96
CA GLN A 120 -3.21 -5.50 9.75
C GLN A 120 -4.53 -4.76 9.98
N VAL A 121 -4.78 -3.76 9.13
CA VAL A 121 -6.09 -3.11 9.07
C VAL A 121 -7.18 -4.15 8.86
N PRO A 122 -8.28 -4.11 9.63
CA PRO A 122 -9.39 -5.05 9.47
C PRO A 122 -9.88 -5.12 8.02
N GLU A 123 -10.21 -6.34 7.57
CA GLU A 123 -10.64 -6.55 6.19
C GLU A 123 -11.89 -5.73 5.85
N GLU A 124 -12.86 -5.68 6.75
CA GLU A 124 -14.08 -4.90 6.60
C GLU A 124 -13.76 -3.42 6.27
N GLN A 125 -12.80 -2.82 6.99
CA GLN A 125 -12.39 -1.44 6.75
C GLN A 125 -11.71 -1.28 5.38
N ARG A 126 -10.94 -2.28 4.93
CA ARG A 126 -10.31 -2.25 3.60
C ARG A 126 -11.33 -2.40 2.47
N LEU A 127 -12.35 -3.24 2.68
CA LEU A 127 -13.37 -3.49 1.68
C LEU A 127 -14.42 -2.37 1.59
N SER A 128 -14.61 -1.60 2.65
CA SER A 128 -15.63 -0.52 2.69
C SER A 128 -15.40 0.60 1.67
N ILE A 129 -14.18 0.76 1.18
CA ILE A 129 -13.81 1.77 0.18
C ILE A 129 -13.64 1.20 -1.23
N ALA A 130 -13.74 -0.11 -1.39
CA ALA A 130 -13.54 -0.77 -2.68
C ALA A 130 -14.85 -0.80 -3.49
N ASP A 131 -14.74 -0.42 -4.76
CA ASP A 131 -15.83 -0.57 -5.73
C ASP A 131 -15.89 -2.01 -6.27
N VAL A 132 -14.72 -2.66 -6.36
CA VAL A 132 -14.57 -4.03 -6.86
C VAL A 132 -13.68 -4.83 -5.92
N VAL A 133 -14.08 -6.07 -5.64
CA VAL A 133 -13.30 -6.98 -4.80
C VAL A 133 -12.98 -8.24 -5.57
N PHE A 134 -11.69 -8.54 -5.72
CA PHE A 134 -11.23 -9.82 -6.25
C PHE A 134 -10.76 -10.74 -5.13
N THR A 135 -11.09 -12.01 -5.22
CA THR A 135 -10.68 -13.01 -4.24
C THR A 135 -9.61 -13.94 -4.83
N ASN A 136 -8.42 -13.94 -4.23
CA ASN A 136 -7.29 -14.74 -4.65
C ASN A 136 -7.05 -15.92 -3.70
N ASN A 137 -7.95 -16.88 -3.68
CA ASN A 137 -7.82 -18.10 -2.86
C ASN A 137 -7.26 -19.31 -3.64
N GLY A 138 -7.31 -19.26 -4.96
CA GLY A 138 -6.88 -20.33 -5.85
C GLY A 138 -5.51 -20.11 -6.48
N SER A 139 -5.36 -20.59 -7.69
CA SER A 139 -4.14 -20.40 -8.50
C SER A 139 -4.04 -18.99 -9.08
N ILE A 140 -2.86 -18.67 -9.64
CA ILE A 140 -2.66 -17.37 -10.29
C ILE A 140 -3.47 -17.28 -11.58
N GLU A 141 -3.62 -18.38 -12.29
CA GLU A 141 -4.39 -18.48 -13.53
C GLU A 141 -5.88 -18.23 -13.29
N GLU A 142 -6.43 -18.78 -12.21
CA GLU A 142 -7.82 -18.51 -11.80
C GLU A 142 -8.01 -17.04 -11.42
N PHE A 143 -7.02 -16.44 -10.75
CA PHE A 143 -7.06 -15.04 -10.38
C PHE A 143 -6.95 -14.12 -11.60
N GLU A 144 -6.05 -14.40 -12.53
CA GLU A 144 -5.91 -13.69 -13.80
C GLU A 144 -7.18 -13.79 -14.65
N ALA A 145 -7.83 -14.95 -14.68
CA ALA A 145 -9.08 -15.14 -15.40
C ALA A 145 -10.22 -14.26 -14.84
N GLN A 146 -10.30 -14.12 -13.50
CA GLN A 146 -11.29 -13.22 -12.88
C GLN A 146 -11.05 -11.76 -13.32
N ILE A 147 -9.80 -11.30 -13.30
CA ILE A 147 -9.44 -9.93 -13.68
C ILE A 147 -9.70 -9.69 -15.16
N SER A 148 -9.32 -10.64 -16.03
CA SER A 148 -9.50 -10.53 -17.48
C SER A 148 -10.99 -10.42 -17.85
N LEU A 149 -11.81 -11.28 -17.25
CA LEU A 149 -13.25 -11.28 -17.50
C LEU A 149 -13.90 -9.95 -17.05
N TRP A 150 -13.51 -9.45 -15.87
CA TRP A 150 -13.97 -8.16 -15.38
C TRP A 150 -13.51 -7.02 -16.29
N TRP A 151 -12.25 -7.04 -16.73
CA TRP A 151 -11.72 -6.02 -17.63
C TRP A 151 -12.47 -5.96 -18.95
N GLU A 152 -12.73 -7.11 -19.56
CA GLU A 152 -13.46 -7.22 -20.82
C GLU A 152 -14.90 -6.68 -20.73
N HIS A 153 -15.55 -6.87 -19.58
CA HIS A 153 -16.93 -6.45 -19.39
C HIS A 153 -17.07 -5.02 -18.86
N GLU A 154 -16.17 -4.57 -18.02
CA GLU A 154 -16.34 -3.31 -17.30
C GLU A 154 -15.43 -2.19 -17.80
N ILE A 155 -14.22 -2.49 -18.26
CA ILE A 155 -13.23 -1.47 -18.62
C ILE A 155 -13.10 -1.31 -20.13
N ALA A 156 -12.87 -2.39 -20.87
CA ALA A 156 -12.65 -2.33 -22.31
C ALA A 156 -13.77 -1.58 -23.07
N PRO A 157 -15.07 -1.73 -22.74
CA PRO A 157 -16.13 -0.98 -23.41
C PRO A 157 -16.10 0.53 -23.15
N ARG A 158 -15.45 0.98 -22.08
CA ARG A 158 -15.33 2.42 -21.74
C ARG A 158 -14.17 3.09 -22.47
N LEU A 159 -13.27 2.30 -23.07
CA LEU A 159 -12.10 2.75 -23.81
C LEU A 159 -12.31 2.69 -25.34
N ALA A 160 -13.40 2.14 -25.79
CA ALA A 160 -13.80 2.03 -27.22
C ALA A 160 -14.58 3.26 -27.67
#